data_ea08c1de314715c167254a7596487671
#
_entry.id   ea08c1de314715c167254a7596487671
#
_cell.length_a   1.000
_cell.length_b   1.000
_cell.length_c   1.000
_cell.angle_alpha   90.00
_cell.angle_beta   90.00
_cell.angle_gamma   90.00
#
_symmetry.space_group_name_H-M   'P 1'
#
loop_
_entity.id
_entity.type
_entity.pdbx_description
1 polymer ?
#
loop_
_entity_poly.entity_id
_entity_poly.type
_entity_poly.pdbx_seq_one_letter_code
_entity_poly.pdbx_strand_id
1 'polypeptide(L)'
;LKNLPEREFLAGIPEIIKCGIIGNKTILSLLKKKHNQIVSRNTNILFKLCYLSLKTKIKFFLDDIFEKNRRLSLNFGHTFAHAIEMAIELKTKKDFIRHGEAVGIGMLCEVFYEKKKRDKIFNTIEDLLKKYNLPTKVLLKRVPLSREKLHNSIYKNIFLDKKRVGKNPR
;
A
#
# COMPACT_ATOMS: atom_id res chain seq x y z
N LEU A 1 -15.56 8.28 -9.23
CA LEU A 1 -14.37 7.59 -9.77
C LEU A 1 -14.10 7.95 -11.23
N LYS A 2 -15.15 8.18 -12.07
CA LYS A 2 -14.98 8.52 -13.50
C LYS A 2 -14.13 9.79 -13.73
N ASN A 3 -14.28 10.79 -12.90
CA ASN A 3 -13.65 12.12 -13.05
C ASN A 3 -12.33 12.27 -12.28
N LEU A 4 -11.85 11.22 -11.60
CA LEU A 4 -10.57 11.29 -10.91
C LEU A 4 -9.41 11.36 -11.92
N PRO A 5 -8.39 12.21 -11.71
CA PRO A 5 -7.15 12.10 -12.46
C PRO A 5 -6.60 10.67 -12.41
N GLU A 6 -5.95 10.23 -13.49
CA GLU A 6 -5.51 8.84 -13.62
C GLU A 6 -4.62 8.40 -12.45
N ARG A 7 -3.65 9.21 -12.06
CA ARG A 7 -2.75 8.91 -10.95
C ARG A 7 -3.50 8.73 -9.63
N GLU A 8 -4.51 9.57 -9.36
CA GLU A 8 -5.34 9.46 -8.14
C GLU A 8 -6.18 8.19 -8.16
N PHE A 9 -6.73 7.84 -9.31
CA PHE A 9 -7.48 6.61 -9.47
C PHE A 9 -6.60 5.37 -9.25
N LEU A 10 -5.43 5.33 -9.89
CA LEU A 10 -4.49 4.21 -9.75
C LEU A 10 -3.91 4.11 -8.33
N ALA A 11 -3.69 5.24 -7.66
CA ALA A 11 -3.25 5.26 -6.26
C ALA A 11 -4.22 4.59 -5.28
N GLY A 12 -5.48 4.36 -5.66
CA GLY A 12 -6.42 3.55 -4.88
C GLY A 12 -6.20 2.04 -4.98
N ILE A 13 -5.51 1.55 -6.02
CA ILE A 13 -5.32 0.12 -6.27
C ILE A 13 -4.51 -0.60 -5.18
N PRO A 14 -3.41 -0.04 -4.63
CA PRO A 14 -2.65 -0.71 -3.56
C PRO A 14 -3.49 -1.02 -2.32
N GLU A 15 -4.43 -0.14 -1.94
CA GLU A 15 -5.37 -0.41 -0.84
C GLU A 15 -6.30 -1.61 -1.14
N ILE A 16 -6.69 -1.76 -2.40
CA ILE A 16 -7.48 -2.92 -2.85
C ILE A 16 -6.62 -4.18 -2.85
N ILE A 17 -5.36 -4.10 -3.32
CA ILE A 17 -4.38 -5.20 -3.25
C ILE A 17 -4.21 -5.63 -1.78
N LYS A 18 -4.04 -4.69 -0.86
CA LYS A 18 -3.93 -4.98 0.58
C LYS A 18 -5.12 -5.82 1.07
N CYS A 19 -6.35 -5.39 0.79
CA CYS A 19 -7.54 -6.15 1.16
C CYS A 19 -7.55 -7.56 0.55
N GLY A 20 -7.01 -7.71 -0.65
CA GLY A 20 -6.83 -8.99 -1.31
C GLY A 20 -5.84 -9.92 -0.61
N ILE A 21 -4.71 -9.37 -0.16
CA ILE A 21 -3.65 -10.11 0.53
C ILE A 21 -4.11 -10.54 1.93
N ILE A 22 -4.67 -9.62 2.72
CA ILE A 22 -4.99 -9.89 4.12
C ILE A 22 -6.26 -10.71 4.33
N GLY A 23 -7.24 -10.67 3.39
CA GLY A 23 -8.53 -11.27 3.68
C GLY A 23 -9.37 -11.80 2.53
N ASN A 24 -9.10 -11.43 1.26
CA ASN A 24 -10.02 -11.81 0.18
C ASN A 24 -9.33 -12.09 -1.16
N LYS A 25 -8.94 -13.34 -1.39
CA LYS A 25 -8.25 -13.76 -2.62
C LYS A 25 -9.04 -13.51 -3.91
N THR A 26 -10.36 -13.36 -3.84
CA THR A 26 -11.19 -13.01 -5.01
C THR A 26 -10.81 -11.65 -5.57
N ILE A 27 -10.45 -10.69 -4.71
CA ILE A 27 -9.96 -9.37 -5.11
C ILE A 27 -8.71 -9.52 -5.99
N LEU A 28 -7.73 -10.34 -5.57
CA LEU A 28 -6.50 -10.56 -6.34
C LEU A 28 -6.79 -11.17 -7.70
N SER A 29 -7.74 -12.13 -7.76
CA SER A 29 -8.17 -12.73 -9.01
C SER A 29 -8.80 -11.69 -9.95
N LEU A 30 -9.68 -10.82 -9.43
CA LEU A 30 -10.29 -9.75 -10.21
C LEU A 30 -9.26 -8.76 -10.73
N LEU A 31 -8.32 -8.32 -9.89
CA LEU A 31 -7.23 -7.42 -10.28
C LEU A 31 -6.38 -8.03 -11.41
N LYS A 32 -6.09 -9.33 -11.35
CA LYS A 32 -5.33 -10.02 -12.40
C LYS A 32 -6.11 -10.17 -13.70
N LYS A 33 -7.38 -10.65 -13.63
CA LYS A 33 -8.17 -11.06 -14.81
C LYS A 33 -8.93 -9.92 -15.47
N LYS A 34 -9.28 -8.87 -14.74
CA LYS A 34 -10.15 -7.78 -15.20
C LYS A 34 -9.42 -6.44 -15.37
N HIS A 35 -8.10 -6.50 -15.54
CA HIS A 35 -7.25 -5.31 -15.63
C HIS A 35 -7.80 -4.25 -16.62
N ASN A 36 -8.08 -4.63 -17.87
CA ASN A 36 -8.57 -3.70 -18.88
C ASN A 36 -9.89 -3.02 -18.49
N GLN A 37 -10.80 -3.79 -17.86
CA GLN A 37 -12.08 -3.25 -17.38
C GLN A 37 -11.88 -2.29 -16.19
N ILE A 38 -10.88 -2.55 -15.34
CA ILE A 38 -10.56 -1.68 -14.20
C ILE A 38 -9.94 -0.38 -14.71
N VAL A 39 -8.94 -0.44 -15.58
CA VAL A 39 -8.27 0.75 -16.14
C VAL A 39 -9.24 1.60 -16.97
N SER A 40 -10.14 0.96 -17.75
CA SER A 40 -11.21 1.67 -18.46
C SER A 40 -12.34 2.17 -17.56
N ARG A 41 -12.21 2.00 -16.24
CA ARG A 41 -13.16 2.47 -15.22
C ARG A 41 -14.57 1.89 -15.37
N ASN A 42 -14.69 0.63 -15.78
CA ASN A 42 -15.97 -0.05 -15.84
C ASN A 42 -16.64 -0.04 -14.46
N THR A 43 -17.83 0.55 -14.38
CA THR A 43 -18.52 0.80 -13.12
C THR A 43 -18.84 -0.47 -12.35
N ASN A 44 -19.25 -1.55 -13.03
CA ASN A 44 -19.66 -2.80 -12.38
C ASN A 44 -18.48 -3.49 -11.70
N ILE A 45 -17.31 -3.53 -12.36
CA ILE A 45 -16.12 -4.15 -11.78
C ILE A 45 -15.55 -3.31 -10.65
N LEU A 46 -15.56 -1.97 -10.79
CA LEU A 46 -15.13 -1.07 -9.73
C LEU A 46 -16.04 -1.17 -8.50
N PHE A 47 -17.35 -1.18 -8.69
CA PHE A 47 -18.31 -1.40 -7.61
C PHE A 47 -18.02 -2.70 -6.87
N LYS A 48 -17.83 -3.81 -7.63
CA LYS A 48 -17.52 -5.11 -7.05
C LYS A 48 -16.22 -5.09 -6.21
N LEU A 49 -15.17 -4.45 -6.71
CA LEU A 49 -13.89 -4.32 -5.98
C LEU A 49 -14.05 -3.48 -4.70
N CYS A 50 -14.73 -2.33 -4.80
CA CYS A 50 -15.01 -1.49 -3.63
C CYS A 50 -15.85 -2.24 -2.59
N TYR A 51 -16.91 -2.93 -3.00
CA TYR A 51 -17.75 -3.74 -2.12
C TYR A 51 -16.96 -4.84 -1.40
N LEU A 52 -16.16 -5.62 -2.14
CA LEU A 52 -15.35 -6.69 -1.54
C LEU A 52 -14.29 -6.14 -0.59
N SER A 53 -13.67 -5.00 -0.93
CA SER A 53 -12.69 -4.34 -0.07
C SER A 53 -13.32 -3.81 1.21
N LEU A 54 -14.49 -3.15 1.10
CA LEU A 54 -15.24 -2.67 2.25
C LEU A 54 -15.68 -3.83 3.15
N LYS A 55 -16.24 -4.89 2.57
CA LYS A 55 -16.63 -6.11 3.29
C LYS A 55 -15.44 -6.71 4.05
N THR A 56 -14.26 -6.74 3.43
CA THR A 56 -13.04 -7.21 4.09
C THR A 56 -12.68 -6.32 5.27
N LYS A 57 -12.65 -4.99 5.10
CA LYS A 57 -12.33 -4.04 6.17
C LYS A 57 -13.32 -4.14 7.33
N ILE A 58 -14.62 -4.21 7.04
CA ILE A 58 -15.68 -4.35 8.07
C ILE A 58 -15.47 -5.63 8.88
N LYS A 59 -15.18 -6.76 8.23
CA LYS A 59 -14.93 -8.02 8.94
C LYS A 59 -13.78 -7.88 9.95
N PHE A 60 -12.64 -7.32 9.53
CA PHE A 60 -11.51 -7.10 10.45
C PHE A 60 -11.87 -6.13 11.58
N PHE A 61 -12.69 -5.11 11.30
CA PHE A 61 -13.15 -4.17 12.31
C PHE A 61 -14.06 -4.81 13.34
N LEU A 62 -15.04 -5.61 12.91
CA LEU A 62 -15.99 -6.29 13.81
C LEU A 62 -15.32 -7.38 14.64
N ASP A 63 -14.36 -8.09 14.05
CA ASP A 63 -13.59 -9.14 14.73
C ASP A 63 -12.67 -8.55 15.84
N ASP A 64 -12.33 -7.25 15.77
CA ASP A 64 -11.37 -6.62 16.69
C ASP A 64 -11.59 -5.09 16.78
N ILE A 65 -12.63 -4.68 17.48
CA ILE A 65 -13.04 -3.27 17.62
C ILE A 65 -11.90 -2.40 18.21
N PHE A 66 -11.15 -2.95 19.16
CA PHE A 66 -10.08 -2.22 19.89
C PHE A 66 -8.70 -2.27 19.22
N GLU A 67 -8.58 -2.84 18.03
CA GLU A 67 -7.33 -2.91 17.27
C GLU A 67 -6.15 -3.54 18.04
N LYS A 68 -6.43 -4.62 18.76
CA LYS A 68 -5.41 -5.30 19.56
C LYS A 68 -4.78 -6.51 18.87
N ASN A 69 -5.47 -7.06 17.87
CA ASN A 69 -5.10 -8.34 17.25
C ASN A 69 -5.27 -8.28 15.72
N ARG A 70 -6.32 -8.92 15.23
CA ARG A 70 -6.53 -9.17 13.81
C ARG A 70 -6.68 -7.90 12.96
N ARG A 71 -7.29 -6.86 13.52
CA ARG A 71 -7.48 -5.57 12.85
C ARG A 71 -6.15 -4.89 12.53
N LEU A 72 -5.09 -5.18 13.28
CA LEU A 72 -3.74 -4.70 12.98
C LEU A 72 -3.28 -5.03 11.56
N SER A 73 -3.78 -6.12 10.96
CA SER A 73 -3.50 -6.47 9.56
C SER A 73 -3.97 -5.41 8.57
N LEU A 74 -4.92 -4.52 8.93
CA LEU A 74 -5.32 -3.39 8.10
C LEU A 74 -4.20 -2.35 7.94
N ASN A 75 -3.22 -2.36 8.85
CA ASN A 75 -2.03 -1.50 8.80
C ASN A 75 -0.89 -2.09 7.94
N PHE A 76 -1.09 -3.26 7.32
CA PHE A 76 -0.09 -3.87 6.45
C PHE A 76 0.44 -2.87 5.41
N GLY A 77 1.74 -2.68 5.38
CA GLY A 77 2.44 -1.70 4.54
C GLY A 77 2.46 -0.26 5.08
N HIS A 78 1.64 0.09 6.08
CA HIS A 78 1.48 1.49 6.52
C HIS A 78 2.65 2.02 7.31
N THR A 79 3.33 1.19 8.11
CA THR A 79 4.52 1.63 8.87
C THR A 79 5.60 2.19 7.93
N PHE A 80 5.89 1.46 6.84
CA PHE A 80 6.84 1.92 5.85
C PHE A 80 6.27 3.04 4.97
N ALA A 81 4.98 2.99 4.64
CA ALA A 81 4.32 4.04 3.86
C ALA A 81 4.41 5.41 4.56
N HIS A 82 3.99 5.50 5.81
CA HIS A 82 4.05 6.74 6.60
C HIS A 82 5.49 7.23 6.75
N ALA A 83 6.44 6.32 6.99
CA ALA A 83 7.85 6.69 7.08
C ALA A 83 8.39 7.29 5.78
N ILE A 84 7.97 6.76 4.62
CA ILE A 84 8.32 7.27 3.29
C ILE A 84 7.68 8.63 3.05
N GLU A 85 6.37 8.76 3.31
CA GLU A 85 5.62 10.02 3.15
C GLU A 85 6.24 11.12 4.00
N MET A 86 6.44 10.88 5.30
CA MET A 86 7.07 11.85 6.20
C MET A 86 8.49 12.22 5.76
N ALA A 87 9.29 11.27 5.29
CA ALA A 87 10.65 11.54 4.84
C ALA A 87 10.68 12.47 3.62
N ILE A 88 9.69 12.33 2.73
CA ILE A 88 9.59 13.13 1.50
C ILE A 88 8.95 14.49 1.83
N GLU A 89 7.81 14.53 2.52
CA GLU A 89 7.05 15.74 2.81
C GLU A 89 7.83 16.74 3.66
N LEU A 90 8.44 16.29 4.76
CA LEU A 90 9.24 17.16 5.65
C LEU A 90 10.41 17.85 4.93
N LYS A 91 10.93 17.24 3.86
CA LYS A 91 12.09 17.78 3.15
C LYS A 91 11.74 18.58 1.89
N THR A 92 10.61 18.29 1.28
CA THR A 92 10.28 18.82 -0.04
C THR A 92 9.08 19.77 -0.03
N LYS A 93 8.23 19.68 1.00
CA LYS A 93 6.94 20.39 1.10
C LYS A 93 6.05 20.17 -0.15
N LYS A 94 6.27 19.08 -0.89
CA LYS A 94 5.54 18.73 -2.12
C LYS A 94 5.09 17.26 -2.06
N ASP A 95 3.95 17.02 -2.65
CA ASP A 95 3.34 15.70 -2.77
C ASP A 95 3.93 14.92 -3.96
N PHE A 96 5.15 14.40 -3.78
CA PHE A 96 5.86 13.61 -4.80
C PHE A 96 5.35 12.16 -4.88
N ILE A 97 4.75 11.66 -3.81
CA ILE A 97 4.22 10.30 -3.72
C ILE A 97 2.80 10.35 -3.18
N ARG A 98 1.87 9.63 -3.83
CA ARG A 98 0.52 9.46 -3.31
C ARG A 98 0.51 8.42 -2.21
N HIS A 99 -0.40 8.57 -1.23
CA HIS A 99 -0.53 7.61 -0.11
C HIS A 99 -0.58 6.15 -0.59
N GLY A 100 -1.43 5.83 -1.54
CA GLY A 100 -1.51 4.46 -2.05
C GLY A 100 -0.24 3.99 -2.76
N GLU A 101 0.50 4.87 -3.45
CA GLU A 101 1.82 4.53 -4.01
C GLU A 101 2.80 4.17 -2.87
N ALA A 102 2.79 4.95 -1.78
CA ALA A 102 3.61 4.67 -0.60
C ALA A 102 3.19 3.36 0.08
N VAL A 103 1.89 3.08 0.21
CA VAL A 103 1.37 1.82 0.74
C VAL A 103 1.81 0.62 -0.11
N GLY A 104 1.77 0.75 -1.44
CA GLY A 104 2.26 -0.29 -2.35
C GLY A 104 3.73 -0.65 -2.09
N ILE A 105 4.58 0.37 -2.01
CA ILE A 105 6.01 0.20 -1.68
C ILE A 105 6.17 -0.34 -0.25
N GLY A 106 5.39 0.18 0.70
CA GLY A 106 5.41 -0.22 2.09
C GLY A 106 5.10 -1.71 2.28
N MET A 107 4.11 -2.25 1.58
CA MET A 107 3.79 -3.68 1.60
C MET A 107 4.98 -4.54 1.14
N LEU A 108 5.67 -4.13 0.07
CA LEU A 108 6.88 -4.83 -0.39
C LEU A 108 8.00 -4.78 0.65
N CYS A 109 8.22 -3.62 1.26
CA CYS A 109 9.21 -3.45 2.32
C CYS A 109 8.91 -4.33 3.53
N GLU A 110 7.66 -4.37 3.99
CA GLU A 110 7.23 -5.14 5.15
C GLU A 110 7.41 -6.65 4.93
N VAL A 111 6.95 -7.18 3.79
CA VAL A 111 7.15 -8.60 3.45
C VAL A 111 8.63 -8.95 3.38
N PHE A 112 9.43 -8.09 2.73
CA PHE A 112 10.88 -8.33 2.63
C PHE A 112 11.57 -8.25 4.00
N TYR A 113 11.19 -7.30 4.83
CA TYR A 113 11.73 -7.13 6.18
C TYR A 113 11.45 -8.37 7.04
N GLU A 114 10.22 -8.88 7.00
CA GLU A 114 9.78 -10.02 7.82
C GLU A 114 10.35 -11.35 7.33
N LYS A 115 10.30 -11.60 6.04
CA LYS A 115 10.75 -12.88 5.44
C LYS A 115 12.24 -12.92 5.08
N LYS A 116 12.91 -11.76 5.05
CA LYS A 116 14.29 -11.58 4.57
C LYS A 116 14.53 -12.05 3.13
N LYS A 117 13.45 -12.27 2.37
CA LYS A 117 13.49 -12.73 0.98
C LYS A 117 12.22 -12.34 0.24
N ARG A 118 12.27 -12.44 -1.08
CA ARG A 118 11.09 -12.31 -1.96
C ARG A 118 10.34 -13.63 -1.98
N ASP A 119 9.19 -13.66 -1.32
CA ASP A 119 8.31 -14.82 -1.28
C ASP A 119 7.16 -14.69 -2.29
N LYS A 120 6.22 -15.63 -2.24
CA LYS A 120 5.02 -15.63 -3.11
C LYS A 120 4.14 -14.39 -2.90
N ILE A 121 4.05 -13.87 -1.68
CA ILE A 121 3.26 -12.67 -1.36
C ILE A 121 3.95 -11.46 -1.96
N PHE A 122 5.26 -11.30 -1.74
CA PHE A 122 6.06 -10.25 -2.35
C PHE A 122 5.86 -10.20 -3.86
N ASN A 123 6.07 -11.34 -4.55
CA ASN A 123 5.93 -11.42 -6.00
C ASN A 123 4.51 -11.07 -6.45
N THR A 124 3.48 -11.52 -5.73
CA THR A 124 2.09 -11.20 -6.07
C THR A 124 1.82 -9.69 -5.98
N ILE A 125 2.32 -9.02 -4.95
CA ILE A 125 2.19 -7.57 -4.79
C ILE A 125 2.96 -6.85 -5.88
N GLU A 126 4.23 -7.22 -6.10
CA GLU A 126 5.09 -6.59 -7.11
C GLU A 126 4.50 -6.70 -8.53
N ASP A 127 4.01 -7.88 -8.90
CA ASP A 127 3.39 -8.13 -10.21
C ASP A 127 2.12 -7.28 -10.41
N LEU A 128 1.29 -7.16 -9.36
CA LEU A 128 0.09 -6.33 -9.44
C LEU A 128 0.45 -4.84 -9.52
N LEU A 129 1.40 -4.36 -8.72
CA LEU A 129 1.84 -2.96 -8.81
C LEU A 129 2.37 -2.65 -10.22
N LYS A 130 3.23 -3.50 -10.78
CA LYS A 130 3.75 -3.35 -12.15
C LYS A 130 2.64 -3.36 -13.19
N LYS A 131 1.65 -4.28 -13.04
CA LYS A 131 0.51 -4.40 -13.95
C LYS A 131 -0.32 -3.12 -14.03
N TYR A 132 -0.41 -2.37 -12.94
CA TYR A 132 -1.13 -1.09 -12.85
C TYR A 132 -0.22 0.14 -12.99
N ASN A 133 1.01 -0.02 -13.50
CA ASN A 133 1.98 1.06 -13.66
C ASN A 133 2.27 1.83 -12.36
N LEU A 134 2.15 1.14 -11.21
CA LEU A 134 2.43 1.71 -9.90
C LEU A 134 3.89 1.49 -9.50
N PRO A 135 4.49 2.41 -8.74
CA PRO A 135 5.88 2.28 -8.33
C PRO A 135 6.07 1.11 -7.35
N THR A 136 7.15 0.35 -7.55
CA THR A 136 7.61 -0.71 -6.63
C THR A 136 8.79 -0.26 -5.76
N LYS A 137 9.24 0.98 -5.95
CA LYS A 137 10.32 1.64 -5.19
C LYS A 137 10.17 3.15 -5.26
N VAL A 138 10.74 3.86 -4.30
CA VAL A 138 10.79 5.32 -4.37
C VAL A 138 11.67 5.77 -5.53
N LEU A 139 11.10 6.57 -6.43
CA LEU A 139 11.80 7.09 -7.60
C LEU A 139 12.65 8.31 -7.21
N LEU A 140 13.92 8.11 -6.89
CA LEU A 140 14.85 9.16 -6.45
C LEU A 140 14.95 10.34 -7.43
N LYS A 141 14.75 10.10 -8.74
CA LYS A 141 14.72 11.16 -9.74
C LYS A 141 13.59 12.17 -9.54
N ARG A 142 12.52 11.78 -8.83
CA ARG A 142 11.37 12.63 -8.54
C ARG A 142 11.47 13.32 -7.18
N VAL A 143 12.40 12.89 -6.32
CA VAL A 143 12.54 13.39 -4.95
C VAL A 143 13.87 14.14 -4.85
N PRO A 144 13.90 15.42 -4.51
CA PRO A 144 15.12 16.23 -4.42
C PRO A 144 15.92 15.91 -3.14
N LEU A 145 16.17 14.62 -2.90
CA LEU A 145 16.95 14.11 -1.78
C LEU A 145 17.97 13.09 -2.28
N SER A 146 19.17 13.11 -1.70
CA SER A 146 20.12 12.04 -1.92
C SER A 146 19.56 10.72 -1.33
N ARG A 147 20.00 9.60 -1.91
CA ARG A 147 19.60 8.26 -1.45
C ARG A 147 19.86 8.06 0.03
N GLU A 148 21.01 8.50 0.50
CA GLU A 148 21.42 8.40 1.90
C GLU A 148 20.52 9.21 2.84
N LYS A 149 20.27 10.48 2.51
CA LYS A 149 19.36 11.35 3.28
C LYS A 149 17.95 10.79 3.36
N LEU A 150 17.43 10.27 2.26
CA LEU A 150 16.11 9.66 2.22
C LEU A 150 16.08 8.40 3.10
N HIS A 151 17.07 7.51 2.96
CA HIS A 151 17.18 6.27 3.75
C HIS A 151 17.23 6.56 5.24
N ASN A 152 18.10 7.47 5.67
CA ASN A 152 18.24 7.84 7.08
C ASN A 152 16.96 8.47 7.65
N SER A 153 16.26 9.27 6.85
CA SER A 153 14.97 9.85 7.25
C SER A 153 13.88 8.78 7.39
N ILE A 154 13.76 7.86 6.43
CA ILE A 154 12.80 6.75 6.49
C ILE A 154 13.10 5.88 7.72
N TYR A 155 14.36 5.49 7.94
CA TYR A 155 14.76 4.69 9.08
C TYR A 155 14.35 5.35 10.40
N LYS A 156 14.64 6.64 10.58
CA LYS A 156 14.23 7.40 11.76
C LYS A 156 12.71 7.41 11.94
N ASN A 157 11.96 7.64 10.87
CA ASN A 157 10.51 7.75 10.92
C ASN A 157 9.80 6.42 11.23
N ILE A 158 10.37 5.27 10.84
CA ILE A 158 9.83 3.95 11.20
C ILE A 158 9.71 3.81 12.73
N PHE A 159 10.69 4.32 13.49
CA PHE A 159 10.66 4.26 14.95
C PHE A 159 9.72 5.28 15.59
N LEU A 160 9.30 6.30 14.86
CA LEU A 160 8.33 7.30 15.31
C LEU A 160 6.87 6.89 15.01
N ASP A 161 6.64 5.85 14.20
CA ASP A 161 5.29 5.42 13.85
C ASP A 161 4.53 4.96 15.08
N LYS A 162 3.38 5.59 15.32
CA LYS A 162 2.46 5.25 16.42
C LYS A 162 1.91 3.83 16.33
N LYS A 163 1.98 3.22 15.16
CA LYS A 163 1.49 1.86 14.88
C LYS A 163 2.46 0.76 15.25
N ARG A 164 3.67 1.08 15.69
CA ARG A 164 4.65 0.08 16.16
C ARG A 164 4.29 -0.52 17.52
N VAL A 165 4.67 -1.76 17.75
CA VAL A 165 4.56 -2.46 19.03
C VAL A 165 5.97 -2.72 19.56
N GLY A 166 6.28 -2.22 20.78
CA GLY A 166 7.61 -2.40 21.38
C GLY A 166 8.72 -1.74 20.55
N LYS A 167 9.85 -2.44 20.38
CA LYS A 167 11.02 -1.95 19.61
C LYS A 167 10.92 -2.24 18.10
N ASN A 168 10.00 -3.11 17.68
CA ASN A 168 9.84 -3.51 16.29
C ASN A 168 8.64 -2.83 15.64
N PRO A 169 8.70 -2.47 14.34
CA PRO A 169 7.52 -2.08 13.57
C PRO A 169 6.49 -3.21 13.55
N ARG A 170 5.24 -2.87 13.49
CA ARG A 170 4.14 -3.83 13.31
C ARG A 170 4.08 -4.36 11.90
#